data_aa0f465ea31b12fa86a34abda7893150
#
_entry.id   aa0f465ea31b12fa86a34abda7893150
#
_cell.length_a   1.000
_cell.length_b   1.000
_cell.length_c   1.000
_cell.angle_alpha   90.00
_cell.angle_beta   90.00
_cell.angle_gamma   90.00
#
_symmetry.space_group_name_H-M   'P 1'
#
loop_
_entity.id
_entity.type
_entity.pdbx_description
1 polymer ?
#
loop_
_entity_poly.entity_id
_entity_poly.type
_entity_poly.pdbx_seq_one_letter_code
_entity_poly.pdbx_strand_id
1 'polypeptide(L)'
;MADPWLHIVGIGEDGLAGLLPATRAVVEAAEVIVGAERHHRLADSVGAERIAWPSPFDALIGTLEGLRGRRVVVLATGDPLWFSVGARIGREIDPAQITYHPQLSAFQLAAARMGWSLADVETLTVHGRPVEQMIAFIQPDARLLILTTGAETPA
;
A
#
# COMPACT_ATOMS: atom_id res chain seq x y z
N MET A 1 26.63 -0.94 6.76
CA MET A 1 25.18 -0.88 7.05
C MET A 1 24.58 -2.20 6.58
N ALA A 2 23.72 -2.82 7.39
CA ALA A 2 23.01 -4.02 6.93
C ALA A 2 22.04 -3.61 5.82
N ASP A 3 21.98 -4.39 4.74
CA ASP A 3 20.98 -4.17 3.69
C ASP A 3 19.56 -4.29 4.26
N PRO A 4 18.61 -3.46 3.81
CA PRO A 4 17.23 -3.58 4.22
C PRO A 4 16.72 -4.99 3.96
N TRP A 5 16.11 -5.61 4.96
CA TRP A 5 15.54 -6.95 4.87
C TRP A 5 14.05 -6.95 4.52
N LEU A 6 13.40 -5.80 4.72
CA LEU A 6 11.97 -5.61 4.51
C LEU A 6 11.73 -4.66 3.34
N HIS A 7 11.05 -5.16 2.31
CA HIS A 7 10.63 -4.37 1.17
C HIS A 7 9.10 -4.20 1.21
N ILE A 8 8.63 -2.96 1.15
CA ILE A 8 7.20 -2.66 1.05
C ILE A 8 6.92 -2.20 -0.38
N VAL A 9 6.22 -3.03 -1.12
CA VAL A 9 6.05 -2.89 -2.57
C VAL A 9 4.60 -2.55 -2.87
N GLY A 10 4.40 -1.40 -3.52
CA GLY A 10 3.12 -1.06 -4.12
C GLY A 10 2.84 -1.94 -5.34
N ILE A 11 1.60 -2.43 -5.45
CA ILE A 11 1.16 -3.24 -6.59
C ILE A 11 -0.21 -2.77 -7.06
N GLY A 12 -0.38 -2.68 -8.38
CA GLY A 12 -1.65 -2.35 -9.05
C GLY A 12 -2.38 -3.60 -9.52
N GLU A 13 -3.52 -3.40 -10.20
CA GLU A 13 -4.34 -4.48 -10.77
C GLU A 13 -3.63 -5.27 -11.88
N ASP A 14 -2.63 -4.67 -12.50
CA ASP A 14 -1.75 -5.28 -13.50
C ASP A 14 -0.70 -6.24 -12.90
N GLY A 15 -0.70 -6.37 -11.57
CA GLY A 15 0.15 -7.30 -10.84
C GLY A 15 1.64 -7.09 -11.10
N LEU A 16 2.38 -8.18 -11.25
CA LEU A 16 3.83 -8.13 -11.52
C LEU A 16 4.17 -7.45 -12.84
N ALA A 17 3.27 -7.47 -13.81
CA ALA A 17 3.51 -6.86 -15.13
C ALA A 17 3.59 -5.32 -15.05
N GLY A 18 2.91 -4.71 -14.08
CA GLY A 18 2.95 -3.26 -13.86
C GLY A 18 4.14 -2.77 -13.04
N LEU A 19 4.95 -3.67 -12.50
CA LEU A 19 6.12 -3.28 -11.72
C LEU A 19 7.29 -2.93 -12.62
N LEU A 20 8.08 -1.93 -12.19
CA LEU A 20 9.38 -1.69 -12.81
C LEU A 20 10.26 -2.95 -12.69
N PRO A 21 11.13 -3.23 -13.67
CA PRO A 21 11.96 -4.44 -13.67
C PRO A 21 12.76 -4.67 -12.37
N ALA A 22 13.32 -3.60 -11.80
CA ALA A 22 14.06 -3.70 -10.54
C ALA A 22 13.15 -4.07 -9.35
N THR A 23 11.96 -3.48 -9.26
CA THR A 23 10.98 -3.80 -8.21
C THR A 23 10.43 -5.21 -8.37
N ARG A 24 10.16 -5.62 -9.61
CA ARG A 24 9.72 -6.98 -9.92
C ARG A 24 10.76 -8.01 -9.49
N ALA A 25 12.04 -7.78 -9.77
CA ALA A 25 13.13 -8.65 -9.33
C ALA A 25 13.18 -8.81 -7.79
N VAL A 26 12.89 -7.75 -7.04
CA VAL A 26 12.79 -7.81 -5.57
C VAL A 26 11.66 -8.74 -5.14
N VAL A 27 10.49 -8.64 -5.78
CA VAL A 27 9.34 -9.51 -5.45
C VAL A 27 9.63 -10.96 -5.84
N GLU A 28 10.22 -11.19 -6.99
CA GLU A 28 10.58 -12.53 -7.47
C GLU A 28 11.66 -13.20 -6.60
N ALA A 29 12.54 -12.42 -5.97
CA ALA A 29 13.58 -12.92 -5.07
C ALA A 29 13.10 -13.07 -3.61
N ALA A 30 11.85 -12.74 -3.30
CA ALA A 30 11.32 -12.84 -1.95
C ALA A 30 11.28 -14.28 -1.45
N GLU A 31 11.61 -14.48 -0.18
CA GLU A 31 11.39 -15.74 0.54
C GLU A 31 10.02 -15.79 1.18
N VAL A 32 9.52 -14.62 1.57
CA VAL A 32 8.19 -14.46 2.17
C VAL A 32 7.48 -13.27 1.56
N ILE A 33 6.22 -13.46 1.20
CA ILE A 33 5.31 -12.38 0.78
C ILE A 33 4.19 -12.27 1.79
N VAL A 34 4.05 -11.09 2.39
CA VAL A 34 2.99 -10.74 3.34
C VAL A 34 1.99 -9.82 2.65
N GLY A 35 0.70 -10.10 2.78
CA GLY A 35 -0.33 -9.28 2.14
C GLY A 35 -1.73 -9.87 2.27
N ALA A 36 -2.72 -9.15 1.73
CA ALA A 36 -4.07 -9.67 1.57
C ALA A 36 -4.12 -10.76 0.49
N GLU A 37 -5.15 -11.58 0.51
CA GLU A 37 -5.39 -12.63 -0.50
C GLU A 37 -5.33 -12.08 -1.94
N ARG A 38 -5.89 -10.88 -2.15
CA ARG A 38 -5.81 -10.19 -3.44
C ARG A 38 -4.36 -9.95 -3.89
N HIS A 39 -3.49 -9.50 -2.99
CA HIS A 39 -2.08 -9.28 -3.29
C HIS A 39 -1.36 -10.59 -3.63
N HIS A 40 -1.69 -11.66 -2.92
CA HIS A 40 -1.14 -12.99 -3.20
C HIS A 40 -1.52 -13.48 -4.60
N ARG A 41 -2.77 -13.23 -5.05
CA ARG A 41 -3.20 -13.54 -6.43
C ARG A 41 -2.46 -12.72 -7.49
N LEU A 42 -2.20 -11.44 -7.22
CA LEU A 42 -1.46 -10.56 -8.14
C LEU A 42 0.02 -10.94 -8.33
N ALA A 43 0.56 -11.74 -7.42
CA ALA A 43 1.93 -12.24 -7.44
C ALA A 43 1.99 -13.78 -7.36
N ASP A 44 1.00 -14.49 -7.90
CA ASP A 44 0.81 -15.93 -7.76
C ASP A 44 1.94 -16.77 -8.34
N SER A 45 2.61 -16.26 -9.39
CA SER A 45 3.74 -16.93 -10.04
C SER A 45 5.04 -16.94 -9.22
N VAL A 46 5.11 -16.15 -8.13
CA VAL A 46 6.30 -16.13 -7.27
C VAL A 46 6.26 -17.28 -6.28
N GLY A 47 7.33 -18.07 -6.20
CA GLY A 47 7.43 -19.25 -5.33
C GLY A 47 7.76 -18.96 -3.86
N ALA A 48 7.35 -17.80 -3.31
CA ALA A 48 7.58 -17.41 -1.92
C ALA A 48 6.54 -18.02 -0.97
N GLU A 49 6.93 -18.16 0.30
CA GLU A 49 5.97 -18.43 1.38
C GLU A 49 4.95 -17.30 1.46
N ARG A 50 3.68 -17.62 1.69
CA ARG A 50 2.57 -16.66 1.73
C ARG A 50 2.07 -16.49 3.16
N ILE A 51 2.07 -15.25 3.65
CA ILE A 51 1.50 -14.90 4.94
C ILE A 51 0.39 -13.87 4.73
N ALA A 52 -0.82 -14.25 5.09
CA ALA A 52 -1.97 -13.32 5.06
C ALA A 52 -1.86 -12.26 6.18
N TRP A 53 -2.62 -11.18 6.03
CA TRP A 53 -2.76 -10.23 7.13
C TRP A 53 -3.19 -10.94 8.41
N PRO A 54 -2.50 -10.71 9.54
CA PRO A 54 -2.87 -11.34 10.79
C PRO A 54 -4.23 -10.82 11.30
N SER A 55 -4.90 -11.66 12.07
CA SER A 55 -6.10 -11.27 12.81
C SER A 55 -5.85 -11.55 14.31
N PRO A 56 -5.81 -10.52 15.17
CA PRO A 56 -6.02 -9.09 14.87
C PRO A 56 -4.87 -8.49 14.05
N PHE A 57 -5.18 -7.43 13.29
CA PHE A 57 -4.20 -6.77 12.42
C PHE A 57 -3.03 -6.13 13.20
N ASP A 58 -3.22 -5.85 14.50
CA ASP A 58 -2.18 -5.33 15.39
C ASP A 58 -1.01 -6.29 15.58
N ALA A 59 -1.20 -7.58 15.31
CA ALA A 59 -0.13 -8.58 15.34
C ALA A 59 0.87 -8.47 14.16
N LEU A 60 0.59 -7.60 13.17
CA LEU A 60 1.41 -7.47 11.95
C LEU A 60 2.88 -7.19 12.28
N ILE A 61 3.15 -6.25 13.16
CA ILE A 61 4.53 -5.85 13.48
C ILE A 61 5.29 -7.03 14.10
N GLY A 62 4.69 -7.71 15.08
CA GLY A 62 5.29 -8.91 15.67
C GLY A 62 5.53 -10.03 14.66
N THR A 63 4.60 -10.20 13.71
CA THR A 63 4.76 -11.15 12.60
C THR A 63 5.97 -10.80 11.74
N LEU A 64 6.11 -9.53 11.33
CA LEU A 64 7.25 -9.07 10.52
C LEU A 64 8.57 -9.20 11.28
N GLU A 65 8.60 -8.80 12.55
CA GLU A 65 9.80 -8.93 13.40
C GLU A 65 10.29 -10.38 13.50
N GLY A 66 9.36 -11.34 13.56
CA GLY A 66 9.67 -12.78 13.56
C GLY A 66 10.29 -13.29 12.23
N LEU A 67 10.24 -12.49 11.16
CA LEU A 67 10.78 -12.83 9.84
C LEU A 67 12.15 -12.19 9.57
N ARG A 68 12.73 -11.50 10.55
CA ARG A 68 14.07 -10.89 10.40
C ARG A 68 15.11 -11.91 9.92
N GLY A 69 15.97 -11.46 9.02
CA GLY A 69 17.01 -12.31 8.41
C GLY A 69 16.56 -13.06 7.16
N ARG A 70 15.27 -12.94 6.78
CA ARG A 70 14.74 -13.41 5.51
C ARG A 70 14.48 -12.23 4.56
N ARG A 71 14.41 -12.49 3.27
CA ARG A 71 13.97 -11.48 2.28
C ARG A 71 12.44 -11.40 2.30
N VAL A 72 11.92 -10.39 2.98
CA VAL A 72 10.47 -10.21 3.18
C VAL A 72 9.95 -9.10 2.27
N VAL A 73 8.90 -9.40 1.54
CA VAL A 73 8.13 -8.43 0.76
C VAL A 73 6.74 -8.30 1.37
N VAL A 74 6.35 -7.07 1.71
CA VAL A 74 4.96 -6.71 2.03
C VAL A 74 4.35 -6.09 0.79
N LEU A 75 3.28 -6.67 0.28
CA LEU A 75 2.54 -6.12 -0.85
C LEU A 75 1.44 -5.18 -0.36
N ALA A 76 1.38 -3.98 -0.93
CA ALA A 76 0.41 -2.95 -0.62
C ALA A 76 -0.28 -2.46 -1.90
N THR A 77 -1.54 -2.07 -1.83
CA THR A 77 -2.25 -1.50 -2.98
C THR A 77 -1.74 -0.08 -3.26
N GLY A 78 -1.29 0.17 -4.49
CA GLY A 78 -0.84 1.50 -4.91
C GLY A 78 0.43 1.96 -4.20
N ASP A 79 0.45 3.19 -3.70
CA ASP A 79 1.60 3.72 -2.98
C ASP A 79 1.63 3.20 -1.53
N PRO A 80 2.76 2.59 -1.08
CA PRO A 80 2.86 2.04 0.27
C PRO A 80 2.73 3.07 1.41
N LEU A 81 2.98 4.33 1.13
CA LEU A 81 2.98 5.40 2.14
C LEU A 81 1.75 6.30 2.05
N TRP A 82 0.89 6.14 1.05
CA TRP A 82 -0.29 6.98 0.86
C TRP A 82 -1.57 6.28 1.28
N PHE A 83 -2.01 6.52 2.53
CA PHE A 83 -3.12 5.84 3.19
C PHE A 83 -3.00 4.31 3.13
N SER A 84 -1.81 3.80 3.37
CA SER A 84 -1.46 2.40 3.19
C SER A 84 -0.68 1.83 4.39
N VAL A 85 -0.54 0.53 4.42
CA VAL A 85 0.08 -0.24 5.50
C VAL A 85 1.55 0.16 5.75
N GLY A 86 2.25 0.62 4.73
CA GLY A 86 3.65 1.01 4.84
C GLY A 86 3.88 2.15 5.82
N ALA A 87 2.94 3.11 5.90
CA ALA A 87 3.01 4.18 6.88
C ALA A 87 2.92 3.69 8.33
N ARG A 88 2.13 2.64 8.59
CA ARG A 88 2.05 2.01 9.91
C ARG A 88 3.33 1.25 10.24
N ILE A 89 3.83 0.46 9.30
CA ILE A 89 5.06 -0.33 9.49
C ILE A 89 6.25 0.59 9.79
N GLY A 90 6.39 1.69 9.06
CA GLY A 90 7.49 2.65 9.24
C GLY A 90 7.47 3.46 10.54
N ARG A 91 6.40 3.37 11.34
CA ARG A 91 6.37 3.95 12.71
C ARG A 91 6.97 3.03 13.75
N GLU A 92 7.00 1.72 13.48
CA GLU A 92 7.35 0.68 14.44
C GLU A 92 8.69 0.00 14.09
N ILE A 93 9.02 -0.11 12.82
CA ILE A 93 10.27 -0.69 12.32
C ILE A 93 11.19 0.42 11.87
N ASP A 94 12.47 0.33 12.25
CA ASP A 94 13.50 1.31 11.87
C ASP A 94 13.52 1.53 10.36
N PRO A 95 13.36 2.76 9.88
CA PRO A 95 13.39 3.10 8.45
C PRO A 95 14.65 2.61 7.71
N ALA A 96 15.79 2.51 8.39
CA ALA A 96 17.02 2.00 7.80
C ALA A 96 16.92 0.51 7.39
N GLN A 97 15.92 -0.21 7.87
CA GLN A 97 15.69 -1.62 7.60
C GLN A 97 14.61 -1.85 6.53
N ILE A 98 13.99 -0.77 6.04
CA ILE A 98 12.87 -0.82 5.10
C ILE A 98 13.28 -0.17 3.77
N THR A 99 12.90 -0.82 2.68
CA THR A 99 12.89 -0.18 1.35
C THR A 99 11.45 -0.08 0.85
N TYR A 100 11.04 1.14 0.49
CA TYR A 100 9.72 1.39 -0.11
C TYR A 100 9.83 1.43 -1.63
N HIS A 101 8.91 0.75 -2.29
CA HIS A 101 8.77 0.73 -3.74
C HIS A 101 7.41 1.30 -4.12
N PRO A 102 7.32 2.61 -4.41
CA PRO A 102 6.06 3.27 -4.77
C PRO A 102 5.46 2.71 -6.06
N GLN A 103 4.12 2.70 -6.12
CA GLN A 103 3.36 2.43 -7.32
C GLN A 103 2.23 3.46 -7.42
N LEU A 104 1.62 3.61 -8.60
CA LEU A 104 0.50 4.51 -8.78
C LEU A 104 -0.65 4.12 -7.86
N SER A 105 -1.14 5.10 -7.11
CA SER A 105 -2.32 4.94 -6.26
C SER A 105 -3.61 5.22 -7.02
N ALA A 106 -4.74 4.89 -6.41
CA ALA A 106 -6.05 5.23 -6.94
C ALA A 106 -6.21 6.75 -7.18
N PHE A 107 -5.52 7.59 -6.41
CA PHE A 107 -5.57 9.05 -6.58
C PHE A 107 -4.94 9.50 -7.90
N GLN A 108 -3.74 8.99 -8.25
CA GLN A 108 -3.12 9.33 -9.52
C GLN A 108 -3.94 8.81 -10.70
N LEU A 109 -4.48 7.59 -10.59
CA LEU A 109 -5.31 7.01 -11.65
C LEU A 109 -6.62 7.78 -11.84
N ALA A 110 -7.27 8.20 -10.76
CA ALA A 110 -8.48 9.01 -10.81
C ALA A 110 -8.20 10.41 -11.37
N ALA A 111 -7.15 11.07 -10.88
CA ALA A 111 -6.75 12.39 -11.35
C ALA A 111 -6.42 12.39 -12.86
N ALA A 112 -5.73 11.35 -13.35
CA ALA A 112 -5.43 11.20 -14.77
C ALA A 112 -6.71 11.06 -15.62
N ARG A 113 -7.71 10.30 -15.15
CA ARG A 113 -9.01 10.17 -15.83
C ARG A 113 -9.82 11.45 -15.82
N MET A 114 -9.72 12.23 -14.75
CA MET A 114 -10.42 13.52 -14.61
C MET A 114 -9.70 14.68 -15.30
N GLY A 115 -8.43 14.50 -15.71
CA GLY A 115 -7.59 15.59 -16.19
C GLY A 115 -7.28 16.62 -15.10
N TRP A 116 -7.19 16.19 -13.84
CA TRP A 116 -6.91 17.05 -12.69
C TRP A 116 -5.45 16.99 -12.29
N SER A 117 -4.86 18.15 -12.00
CA SER A 117 -3.57 18.24 -11.31
C SER A 117 -3.75 17.84 -9.85
N LEU A 118 -2.96 16.88 -9.36
CA LEU A 118 -2.99 16.51 -7.94
C LEU A 118 -2.54 17.64 -7.01
N ALA A 119 -1.80 18.63 -7.53
CA ALA A 119 -1.42 19.83 -6.77
C ALA A 119 -2.64 20.71 -6.40
N ASP A 120 -3.75 20.57 -7.15
CA ASP A 120 -4.97 21.36 -6.99
C ASP A 120 -6.13 20.52 -6.40
N VAL A 121 -5.81 19.38 -5.78
CA VAL A 121 -6.80 18.41 -5.28
C VAL A 121 -6.48 18.03 -3.84
N GLU A 122 -7.49 18.06 -2.99
CA GLU A 122 -7.39 17.44 -1.66
C GLU A 122 -7.59 15.92 -1.76
N THR A 123 -6.68 15.17 -1.16
CA THR A 123 -6.77 13.71 -1.12
C THR A 123 -7.08 13.25 0.30
N LEU A 124 -8.19 12.54 0.45
CA LEU A 124 -8.75 12.17 1.74
C LEU A 124 -9.04 10.67 1.79
N THR A 125 -9.20 10.16 3.00
CA THR A 125 -9.73 8.80 3.21
C THR A 125 -10.78 8.81 4.31
N VAL A 126 -11.90 8.15 4.03
CA VAL A 126 -12.91 7.78 5.01
C VAL A 126 -12.96 6.25 5.18
N HIS A 127 -12.03 5.53 4.56
CA HIS A 127 -11.86 4.10 4.80
C HIS A 127 -11.41 3.87 6.25
N GLY A 128 -12.29 3.26 7.04
CA GLY A 128 -12.07 3.04 8.47
C GLY A 128 -12.03 4.33 9.31
N ARG A 129 -12.61 5.44 8.82
CA ARG A 129 -12.69 6.74 9.51
C ARG A 129 -14.11 7.31 9.39
N PRO A 130 -14.52 8.18 10.34
CA PRO A 130 -15.82 8.86 10.25
C PRO A 130 -15.91 9.73 9.01
N VAL A 131 -17.06 9.66 8.30
CA VAL A 131 -17.30 10.44 7.07
C VAL A 131 -17.36 11.93 7.35
N GLU A 132 -17.75 12.33 8.56
CA GLU A 132 -17.85 13.72 9.02
C GLU A 132 -16.51 14.47 8.92
N GLN A 133 -15.38 13.78 8.91
CA GLN A 133 -14.06 14.40 8.69
C GLN A 133 -13.95 15.12 7.34
N MET A 134 -14.80 14.77 6.36
CA MET A 134 -14.82 15.44 5.06
C MET A 134 -15.38 16.86 5.13
N ILE A 135 -16.22 17.17 6.11
CA ILE A 135 -16.94 18.48 6.21
C ILE A 135 -15.97 19.65 6.16
N ALA A 136 -14.82 19.54 6.81
CA ALA A 136 -13.80 20.59 6.84
C ALA A 136 -13.20 20.91 5.44
N PHE A 137 -13.32 20.00 4.49
CA PHE A 137 -12.75 20.11 3.14
C PHE A 137 -13.79 20.45 2.07
N ILE A 138 -15.09 20.38 2.42
CA ILE A 138 -16.17 20.70 1.50
C ILE A 138 -16.32 22.22 1.44
N GLN A 139 -15.77 22.82 0.41
CA GLN A 139 -15.83 24.24 0.15
C GLN A 139 -16.19 24.51 -1.32
N PRO A 140 -16.73 25.70 -1.67
CA PRO A 140 -16.95 26.04 -3.05
C PRO A 140 -15.68 25.85 -3.91
N ASP A 141 -15.84 25.27 -5.08
CA ASP A 141 -14.77 24.97 -6.05
C ASP A 141 -13.69 23.97 -5.58
N ALA A 142 -13.83 23.38 -4.40
CA ALA A 142 -12.89 22.35 -3.94
C ALA A 142 -12.96 21.09 -4.81
N ARG A 143 -11.80 20.54 -5.15
CA ARG A 143 -11.66 19.24 -5.80
C ARG A 143 -11.17 18.21 -4.80
N LEU A 144 -11.98 17.19 -4.57
CA LEU A 144 -11.70 16.17 -3.58
C LEU A 144 -11.59 14.80 -4.26
N LEU A 145 -10.53 14.06 -3.93
CA LEU A 145 -10.43 12.63 -4.22
C LEU A 145 -10.45 11.88 -2.89
N ILE A 146 -11.40 10.99 -2.73
CA ILE A 146 -11.71 10.36 -1.43
C ILE A 146 -11.69 8.85 -1.57
N LEU A 147 -10.86 8.19 -0.77
CA LEU A 147 -10.92 6.74 -0.60
C LEU A 147 -12.08 6.39 0.33
N THR A 148 -13.00 5.57 -0.16
CA THR A 148 -14.18 5.12 0.57
C THR A 148 -14.10 3.64 0.94
N THR A 149 -14.91 3.22 1.90
CA THR A 149 -15.04 1.80 2.28
C THR A 149 -15.80 1.00 1.23
N GLY A 150 -16.73 1.66 0.52
CA GLY A 150 -17.58 1.05 -0.50
C GLY A 150 -18.51 2.07 -1.13
N ALA A 151 -19.40 1.60 -2.00
CA ALA A 151 -20.35 2.42 -2.73
C ALA A 151 -21.41 3.10 -1.84
N GLU A 152 -21.57 2.66 -0.61
CA GLU A 152 -22.53 3.21 0.37
C GLU A 152 -22.05 4.51 1.01
N THR A 153 -20.75 4.81 0.97
CA THR A 153 -20.17 6.01 1.59
C THR A 153 -20.74 7.33 1.04
N PRO A 154 -21.10 7.46 -0.25
CA PRO A 154 -21.69 8.68 -0.81
C PRO A 154 -23.19 8.86 -0.53
N ALA A 155 -23.85 7.90 0.09
CA ALA A 155 -25.30 7.91 0.33
C ALA A 155 -25.71 8.74 1.55
#